data_fd630df28deef453751e67d71e7b4d1e
#
_entry.id   fd630df28deef453751e67d71e7b4d1e
#
_cell.length_a   1.000
_cell.length_b   1.000
_cell.length_c   1.000
_cell.angle_alpha   90.00
_cell.angle_beta   90.00
_cell.angle_gamma   90.00
#
_symmetry.space_group_name_H-M   'P 1'
#
loop_
_entity.id
_entity.type
_entity.pdbx_description
1 polymer ?
#
loop_
_entity_poly.entity_id
_entity_poly.type
_entity_poly.pdbx_seq_one_letter_code
_entity_poly.pdbx_strand_id
1 'polypeptide(L)'
;MREPSAELIIDIDRIRNNIIYLKSLLKPDTKFMAILKANAYGHGLNIISKSIDDLVDGYGLVRLEEATSVRKYTSKKILLMQGVYSEDDFKIAYDNKFDLVVHNKNQLFAFENSDINIWLKVNTGMNRLGFLPEEIISLHKLYDLDKRKYVLMSHLACSDNPKDQLNEKQFKSFDQLADSLEANFESSEDQTLVIKIFSLGIHFL
;
A
#
# COMPACT_ATOMS: atom_id res chain seq x y z
N MET A 1 -24.78 -26.49 26.23
CA MET A 1 -23.76 -25.95 25.28
C MET A 1 -22.43 -25.93 26.03
N ARG A 2 -21.35 -26.39 25.42
CA ARG A 2 -20.01 -26.21 26.01
C ARG A 2 -19.64 -24.74 25.91
N GLU A 3 -19.15 -24.14 26.99
CA GLU A 3 -18.57 -22.80 26.92
C GLU A 3 -17.37 -22.79 25.97
N PRO A 4 -17.16 -21.71 25.17
CA PRO A 4 -16.01 -21.62 24.29
C PRO A 4 -14.72 -21.64 25.12
N SER A 5 -13.71 -22.36 24.63
CA SER A 5 -12.40 -22.46 25.27
C SER A 5 -11.56 -21.18 25.19
N ALA A 6 -11.94 -20.24 24.33
CA ALA A 6 -11.32 -18.93 24.19
C ALA A 6 -12.36 -17.94 23.63
N GLU A 7 -12.23 -16.68 24.02
CA GLU A 7 -13.07 -15.58 23.55
C GLU A 7 -12.18 -14.44 23.06
N LEU A 8 -12.50 -13.88 21.89
CA LEU A 8 -11.86 -12.68 21.36
C LEU A 8 -12.82 -11.50 21.53
N ILE A 9 -12.48 -10.55 22.38
CA ILE A 9 -13.27 -9.33 22.59
C ILE A 9 -12.63 -8.21 21.76
N ILE A 10 -13.40 -7.62 20.87
CA ILE A 10 -12.98 -6.51 20.01
C ILE A 10 -13.66 -5.24 20.46
N ASP A 11 -12.86 -4.28 20.96
CA ASP A 11 -13.32 -2.96 21.37
C ASP A 11 -13.18 -1.97 20.18
N ILE A 12 -14.28 -1.76 19.49
CA ILE A 12 -14.32 -0.88 18.31
C ILE A 12 -13.99 0.57 18.68
N ASP A 13 -14.42 1.05 19.82
CA ASP A 13 -14.18 2.45 20.22
C ASP A 13 -12.70 2.69 20.46
N ARG A 14 -11.99 1.73 21.04
CA ARG A 14 -10.52 1.82 21.18
C ARG A 14 -9.81 1.80 19.84
N ILE A 15 -10.23 0.97 18.91
CA ILE A 15 -9.66 0.93 17.55
C ILE A 15 -9.86 2.28 16.86
N ARG A 16 -11.04 2.85 16.92
CA ARG A 16 -11.36 4.16 16.34
C ARG A 16 -10.54 5.27 16.99
N ASN A 17 -10.44 5.29 18.31
CA ASN A 17 -9.64 6.26 19.05
C ASN A 17 -8.14 6.17 18.69
N ASN A 18 -7.60 4.96 18.50
CA ASN A 18 -6.24 4.76 18.05
C ASN A 18 -6.01 5.35 16.65
N ILE A 19 -6.95 5.15 15.71
CA ILE A 19 -6.86 5.74 14.37
C ILE A 19 -6.90 7.27 14.45
N ILE A 20 -7.80 7.85 15.22
CA ILE A 20 -7.90 9.30 15.42
C ILE A 20 -6.59 9.85 15.99
N TYR A 21 -6.04 9.18 17.01
CA TYR A 21 -4.75 9.56 17.59
C TYR A 21 -3.61 9.50 16.56
N LEU A 22 -3.50 8.40 15.80
CA LEU A 22 -2.46 8.28 14.77
C LEU A 22 -2.60 9.35 13.69
N LYS A 23 -3.81 9.65 13.26
CA LYS A 23 -4.06 10.71 12.27
C LYS A 23 -3.68 12.09 12.81
N SER A 24 -3.83 12.35 14.12
CA SER A 24 -3.43 13.62 14.73
C SER A 24 -1.91 13.86 14.72
N LEU A 25 -1.10 12.80 14.53
CA LEU A 25 0.35 12.88 14.41
C LEU A 25 0.83 13.13 12.97
N LEU A 26 -0.06 13.02 12.00
CA LEU A 26 0.28 13.17 10.59
C LEU A 26 0.29 14.66 10.19
N LYS A 27 1.08 14.97 9.15
CA LYS A 27 1.01 16.29 8.53
C LYS A 27 -0.37 16.49 7.89
N PRO A 28 -0.84 17.74 7.76
CA PRO A 28 -2.01 18.05 6.95
C PRO A 28 -1.89 17.40 5.56
N ASP A 29 -2.98 16.97 4.98
CA ASP A 29 -3.07 16.33 3.65
C ASP A 29 -2.47 14.91 3.55
N THR A 30 -1.85 14.37 4.61
CA THR A 30 -1.40 12.98 4.64
C THR A 30 -2.60 12.03 4.65
N LYS A 31 -2.65 11.12 3.67
CA LYS A 31 -3.68 10.08 3.60
C LYS A 31 -3.34 8.92 4.52
N PHE A 32 -4.37 8.35 5.15
CA PHE A 32 -4.24 7.24 6.08
C PHE A 32 -4.90 5.99 5.52
N MET A 33 -4.09 4.95 5.24
CA MET A 33 -4.55 3.66 4.74
C MET A 33 -4.48 2.60 5.84
N ALA A 34 -5.61 1.96 6.14
CA ALA A 34 -5.65 0.86 7.10
C ALA A 34 -5.22 -0.45 6.45
N ILE A 35 -4.23 -1.12 7.04
CA ILE A 35 -3.76 -2.43 6.57
C ILE A 35 -4.52 -3.51 7.34
N LEU A 36 -5.42 -4.20 6.64
CA LEU A 36 -6.36 -5.17 7.23
C LEU A 36 -6.22 -6.59 6.66
N LYS A 37 -5.04 -6.95 6.15
CA LYS A 37 -4.75 -8.29 5.63
C LYS A 37 -4.96 -9.39 6.69
N ALA A 38 -5.07 -10.65 6.24
CA ALA A 38 -5.24 -11.83 7.09
C ALA A 38 -6.42 -11.67 8.07
N ASN A 39 -7.61 -11.35 7.51
CA ASN A 39 -8.83 -11.14 8.28
C ASN A 39 -8.67 -10.04 9.36
N ALA A 40 -8.06 -8.89 9.00
CA ALA A 40 -7.66 -7.83 9.92
C ALA A 40 -6.78 -8.37 11.07
N TYR A 41 -5.75 -9.15 10.71
CA TYR A 41 -4.88 -9.83 11.66
C TYR A 41 -5.64 -10.71 12.67
N GLY A 42 -6.72 -11.34 12.23
CA GLY A 42 -7.57 -12.19 13.03
C GLY A 42 -8.73 -11.50 13.75
N HIS A 43 -8.81 -10.17 13.69
CA HIS A 43 -9.84 -9.38 14.37
C HIS A 43 -11.20 -9.31 13.64
N GLY A 44 -11.30 -9.88 12.43
CA GLY A 44 -12.53 -9.87 11.67
C GLY A 44 -12.63 -8.70 10.68
N LEU A 45 -12.19 -8.96 9.45
CA LEU A 45 -12.07 -7.96 8.38
C LEU A 45 -13.33 -7.12 8.18
N ASN A 46 -14.48 -7.78 8.04
CA ASN A 46 -15.73 -7.09 7.73
C ASN A 46 -16.25 -6.21 8.88
N ILE A 47 -16.02 -6.62 10.12
CA ILE A 47 -16.42 -5.83 11.29
C ILE A 47 -15.52 -4.62 11.40
N ILE A 48 -14.21 -4.83 11.38
CA ILE A 48 -13.24 -3.73 11.53
C ILE A 48 -13.39 -2.72 10.40
N SER A 49 -13.33 -3.15 9.14
CA SER A 49 -13.35 -2.23 8.01
C SER A 49 -14.63 -1.39 7.94
N LYS A 50 -15.80 -1.97 8.24
CA LYS A 50 -17.05 -1.19 8.32
C LYS A 50 -17.03 -0.18 9.46
N SER A 51 -16.46 -0.54 10.60
CA SER A 51 -16.46 0.32 11.79
C SER A 51 -15.48 1.51 11.68
N ILE A 52 -14.54 1.48 10.76
CA ILE A 52 -13.52 2.53 10.58
C ILE A 52 -13.60 3.22 9.22
N ASP A 53 -14.58 2.89 8.37
CA ASP A 53 -14.62 3.40 6.99
C ASP A 53 -14.65 4.93 6.92
N ASP A 54 -15.31 5.59 7.84
CA ASP A 54 -15.35 7.05 7.96
C ASP A 54 -13.99 7.69 8.36
N LEU A 55 -13.09 6.93 8.96
CA LEU A 55 -11.83 7.43 9.51
C LEU A 55 -10.63 7.24 8.58
N VAL A 56 -10.72 6.38 7.57
CA VAL A 56 -9.58 6.02 6.70
C VAL A 56 -9.76 6.53 5.27
N ASP A 57 -8.68 6.66 4.52
CA ASP A 57 -8.69 7.07 3.11
C ASP A 57 -8.64 5.86 2.17
N GLY A 58 -8.35 4.67 2.68
CA GLY A 58 -8.29 3.44 1.92
C GLY A 58 -7.86 2.23 2.75
N TYR A 59 -7.78 1.08 2.09
CA TYR A 59 -7.46 -0.20 2.70
C TYR A 59 -6.32 -0.89 1.97
N GLY A 60 -5.35 -1.44 2.73
CA GLY A 60 -4.34 -2.33 2.20
C GLY A 60 -4.66 -3.79 2.55
N LEU A 61 -4.83 -4.62 1.53
CA LEU A 61 -5.20 -6.02 1.63
C LEU A 61 -4.20 -6.87 0.82
N VAL A 62 -4.24 -8.17 0.99
CA VAL A 62 -3.34 -9.08 0.28
C VAL A 62 -4.12 -10.01 -0.64
N ARG A 63 -5.21 -10.56 -0.15
CA ARG A 63 -6.02 -11.54 -0.91
C ARG A 63 -7.14 -10.87 -1.67
N LEU A 64 -7.37 -11.35 -2.88
CA LEU A 64 -8.39 -10.84 -3.78
C LEU A 64 -9.81 -10.99 -3.18
N GLU A 65 -10.06 -12.11 -2.49
CA GLU A 65 -11.34 -12.38 -1.82
C GLU A 65 -11.60 -11.39 -0.68
N GLU A 66 -10.55 -11.03 0.08
CA GLU A 66 -10.65 -10.00 1.13
C GLU A 66 -11.00 -8.65 0.50
N ALA A 67 -10.31 -8.27 -0.56
CA ALA A 67 -10.55 -7.01 -1.27
C ALA A 67 -11.96 -6.95 -1.85
N THR A 68 -12.42 -8.00 -2.49
CA THR A 68 -13.77 -8.11 -3.04
C THR A 68 -14.84 -8.05 -1.94
N SER A 69 -14.57 -8.63 -0.77
CA SER A 69 -15.49 -8.55 0.38
C SER A 69 -15.62 -7.11 0.90
N VAL A 70 -14.50 -6.39 1.02
CA VAL A 70 -14.47 -4.99 1.46
C VAL A 70 -15.11 -4.06 0.43
N ARG A 71 -14.89 -4.29 -0.87
CA ARG A 71 -15.44 -3.49 -1.97
C ARG A 71 -16.97 -3.41 -1.94
N LYS A 72 -17.67 -4.40 -1.40
CA LYS A 72 -19.13 -4.44 -1.35
C LYS A 72 -19.78 -3.27 -0.60
N TYR A 73 -19.05 -2.59 0.26
CA TYR A 73 -19.59 -1.51 1.10
C TYR A 73 -18.73 -0.24 1.15
N THR A 74 -17.63 -0.18 0.43
CA THR A 74 -16.83 1.04 0.34
C THR A 74 -16.46 1.37 -1.10
N SER A 75 -16.42 2.66 -1.44
CA SER A 75 -15.87 3.18 -2.69
C SER A 75 -14.43 3.66 -2.56
N LYS A 76 -13.84 3.58 -1.37
CA LYS A 76 -12.48 4.04 -1.08
C LYS A 76 -11.42 3.19 -1.80
N LYS A 77 -10.20 3.69 -1.86
CA LYS A 77 -9.07 2.95 -2.43
C LYS A 77 -8.86 1.63 -1.70
N ILE A 78 -8.69 0.57 -2.48
CA ILE A 78 -8.26 -0.75 -1.98
C ILE A 78 -7.00 -1.12 -2.73
N LEU A 79 -5.91 -1.27 -1.99
CA LEU A 79 -4.61 -1.66 -2.52
C LEU A 79 -4.36 -3.15 -2.28
N LEU A 80 -4.13 -3.91 -3.35
CA LEU A 80 -3.61 -5.27 -3.26
C LEU A 80 -2.09 -5.22 -3.09
N MET A 81 -1.64 -5.42 -1.85
CA MET A 81 -0.24 -5.18 -1.42
C MET A 81 0.78 -6.16 -2.00
N GLN A 82 0.33 -7.26 -2.60
CA GLN A 82 1.18 -8.21 -3.35
C GLN A 82 0.88 -8.18 -4.84
N GLY A 83 -0.03 -7.30 -5.28
CA GLY A 83 -0.52 -7.28 -6.65
C GLY A 83 -1.31 -8.55 -7.00
N VAL A 84 -1.29 -8.92 -8.26
CA VAL A 84 -1.92 -10.11 -8.82
C VAL A 84 -0.91 -10.91 -9.64
N TYR A 85 -1.17 -12.20 -9.84
CA TYR A 85 -0.23 -13.12 -10.48
C TYR A 85 -0.79 -13.82 -11.72
N SER A 86 -2.07 -13.59 -12.04
CA SER A 86 -2.73 -14.12 -13.22
C SER A 86 -3.55 -13.06 -13.94
N GLU A 87 -3.86 -13.27 -15.20
CA GLU A 87 -4.75 -12.41 -15.98
C GLU A 87 -6.18 -12.42 -15.44
N ASP A 88 -6.65 -13.55 -14.92
CA ASP A 88 -7.98 -13.67 -14.31
C ASP A 88 -8.08 -12.81 -13.05
N ASP A 89 -7.08 -12.88 -12.16
CA ASP A 89 -7.02 -12.04 -10.98
C ASP A 89 -6.90 -10.55 -11.34
N PHE A 90 -6.13 -10.25 -12.40
CA PHE A 90 -6.01 -8.90 -12.93
C PHE A 90 -7.38 -8.36 -13.40
N LYS A 91 -8.13 -9.15 -14.14
CA LYS A 91 -9.48 -8.78 -14.59
C LYS A 91 -10.40 -8.48 -13.40
N ILE A 92 -10.40 -9.32 -12.38
CA ILE A 92 -11.19 -9.08 -11.16
C ILE A 92 -10.73 -7.78 -10.46
N ALA A 93 -9.44 -7.54 -10.36
CA ALA A 93 -8.90 -6.33 -9.75
C ALA A 93 -9.30 -5.08 -10.54
N TYR A 94 -9.22 -5.14 -11.86
CA TYR A 94 -9.61 -4.06 -12.76
C TYR A 94 -11.10 -3.72 -12.64
N ASP A 95 -11.97 -4.72 -12.74
CA ASP A 95 -13.42 -4.57 -12.65
C ASP A 95 -13.87 -3.97 -11.30
N ASN A 96 -13.13 -4.27 -10.23
CA ASN A 96 -13.40 -3.76 -8.88
C ASN A 96 -12.64 -2.47 -8.55
N LYS A 97 -11.87 -1.92 -9.48
CA LYS A 97 -11.07 -0.68 -9.31
C LYS A 97 -10.13 -0.79 -8.11
N PHE A 98 -9.40 -1.90 -8.01
CA PHE A 98 -8.34 -2.06 -7.02
C PHE A 98 -7.05 -1.43 -7.53
N ASP A 99 -6.29 -0.80 -6.63
CA ASP A 99 -4.92 -0.41 -6.90
C ASP A 99 -4.01 -1.64 -6.73
N LEU A 100 -2.97 -1.78 -7.56
CA LEU A 100 -2.06 -2.93 -7.54
C LEU A 100 -0.64 -2.53 -7.16
N VAL A 101 -0.05 -3.26 -6.22
CA VAL A 101 1.40 -3.21 -6.01
C VAL A 101 2.08 -4.07 -7.07
N VAL A 102 3.08 -3.50 -7.73
CA VAL A 102 3.99 -4.20 -8.63
C VAL A 102 5.36 -4.22 -7.99
N HIS A 103 5.90 -5.41 -7.76
CA HIS A 103 7.15 -5.61 -7.03
C HIS A 103 8.12 -6.58 -7.71
N ASN A 104 7.77 -7.09 -8.88
CA ASN A 104 8.64 -7.93 -9.72
C ASN A 104 8.24 -7.83 -11.20
N LYS A 105 9.16 -8.29 -12.08
CA LYS A 105 8.99 -8.20 -13.55
C LYS A 105 7.79 -8.98 -14.08
N ASN A 106 7.40 -10.08 -13.42
CA ASN A 106 6.28 -10.91 -13.87
C ASN A 106 4.92 -10.21 -13.70
N GLN A 107 4.87 -9.12 -12.95
CA GLN A 107 3.66 -8.31 -12.75
C GLN A 107 3.59 -7.08 -13.68
N LEU A 108 4.61 -6.87 -14.53
CA LEU A 108 4.67 -5.70 -15.42
C LEU A 108 3.60 -5.73 -16.51
N PHE A 109 3.01 -6.89 -16.82
CA PHE A 109 1.87 -6.99 -17.72
C PHE A 109 0.69 -6.08 -17.31
N ALA A 110 0.56 -5.80 -16.01
CA ALA A 110 -0.44 -4.87 -15.50
C ALA A 110 -0.27 -3.43 -16.02
N PHE A 111 0.91 -3.09 -16.56
CA PHE A 111 1.16 -1.79 -17.18
C PHE A 111 0.74 -1.71 -18.64
N GLU A 112 0.72 -2.83 -19.37
CA GLU A 112 0.78 -2.77 -20.83
C GLU A 112 -0.52 -2.32 -21.49
N ASN A 113 -1.71 -2.55 -20.91
CA ASN A 113 -2.96 -2.28 -21.61
C ASN A 113 -4.10 -1.82 -20.68
N SER A 114 -3.80 -1.11 -19.61
CA SER A 114 -4.84 -0.69 -18.67
C SER A 114 -4.52 0.66 -18.02
N ASP A 115 -5.54 1.31 -17.51
CA ASP A 115 -5.47 2.52 -16.68
C ASP A 115 -5.54 2.23 -15.18
N ILE A 116 -5.30 0.96 -14.78
CA ILE A 116 -5.29 0.57 -13.37
C ILE A 116 -4.21 1.34 -12.60
N ASN A 117 -4.53 1.78 -11.40
CA ASN A 117 -3.56 2.47 -10.56
C ASN A 117 -2.49 1.51 -10.05
N ILE A 118 -1.23 1.84 -10.26
CA ILE A 118 -0.09 1.01 -9.92
C ILE A 118 0.75 1.67 -8.84
N TRP A 119 1.20 0.84 -7.91
CA TRP A 119 2.12 1.20 -6.86
C TRP A 119 3.41 0.41 -7.04
N LEU A 120 4.45 1.08 -7.56
CA LEU A 120 5.78 0.47 -7.71
C LEU A 120 6.46 0.33 -6.35
N LYS A 121 6.74 -0.90 -5.98
CA LYS A 121 7.39 -1.17 -4.71
C LYS A 121 8.90 -1.16 -4.85
N VAL A 122 9.53 -0.29 -4.06
CA VAL A 122 10.99 -0.13 -3.98
C VAL A 122 11.53 -0.89 -2.77
N ASN A 123 12.53 -1.70 -2.99
CA ASN A 123 13.34 -2.30 -1.93
C ASN A 123 14.44 -1.33 -1.51
N THR A 124 14.22 -0.59 -0.45
CA THR A 124 15.18 0.36 0.11
C THR A 124 16.06 -0.23 1.21
N GLY A 125 15.97 -1.55 1.44
CA GLY A 125 16.80 -2.23 2.44
C GLY A 125 16.08 -3.25 3.33
N MET A 126 14.77 -3.44 3.16
CA MET A 126 14.05 -4.52 3.87
C MET A 126 14.31 -5.90 3.28
N ASN A 127 14.69 -5.99 2.01
CA ASN A 127 15.09 -7.21 1.31
C ASN A 127 14.05 -8.34 1.31
N ARG A 128 12.78 -7.96 1.20
CA ARG A 128 11.67 -8.93 1.13
C ARG A 128 10.97 -8.93 -0.23
N LEU A 129 10.52 -7.77 -0.69
CA LEU A 129 9.82 -7.56 -1.96
C LEU A 129 10.14 -6.17 -2.49
N GLY A 130 10.14 -6.01 -3.80
CA GLY A 130 10.32 -4.73 -4.49
C GLY A 130 11.53 -4.74 -5.40
N PHE A 131 11.55 -3.81 -6.33
CA PHE A 131 12.67 -3.55 -7.22
C PHE A 131 13.75 -2.76 -6.49
N LEU A 132 15.00 -2.95 -6.86
CA LEU A 132 16.07 -2.06 -6.44
C LEU A 132 15.88 -0.66 -7.07
N PRO A 133 16.38 0.42 -6.46
CA PRO A 133 16.26 1.78 -7.02
C PRO A 133 16.73 1.88 -8.48
N GLU A 134 17.87 1.28 -8.81
CA GLU A 134 18.44 1.24 -10.16
C GLU A 134 17.59 0.44 -11.17
N GLU A 135 16.86 -0.57 -10.69
CA GLU A 135 15.91 -1.29 -11.54
C GLU A 135 14.70 -0.42 -11.87
N ILE A 136 14.18 0.38 -10.92
CA ILE A 136 13.08 1.33 -11.17
C ILE A 136 13.47 2.33 -12.25
N ILE A 137 14.67 2.91 -12.17
CA ILE A 137 15.17 3.86 -13.19
C ILE A 137 15.22 3.19 -14.58
N SER A 138 15.65 1.93 -14.63
CA SER A 138 15.71 1.17 -15.88
C SER A 138 14.31 0.84 -16.42
N LEU A 139 13.38 0.44 -15.56
CA LEU A 139 11.99 0.16 -15.91
C LEU A 139 11.28 1.42 -16.41
N HIS A 140 11.55 2.56 -15.79
CA HIS A 140 10.97 3.83 -16.17
C HIS A 140 11.25 4.19 -17.64
N LYS A 141 12.49 3.97 -18.07
CA LYS A 141 12.91 4.18 -19.46
C LYS A 141 12.34 3.12 -20.42
N LEU A 142 12.28 1.87 -19.99
CA LEU A 142 11.87 0.74 -20.83
C LEU A 142 10.36 0.72 -21.10
N TYR A 143 9.55 1.15 -20.15
CA TYR A 143 8.08 1.07 -20.18
C TYR A 143 7.41 2.45 -20.34
N ASP A 144 8.17 3.49 -20.70
CA ASP A 144 7.65 4.86 -20.84
C ASP A 144 6.76 5.27 -19.65
N LEU A 145 7.23 4.98 -18.42
CA LEU A 145 6.42 5.21 -17.22
C LEU A 145 6.16 6.69 -16.94
N ASP A 146 6.85 7.60 -17.61
CA ASP A 146 6.60 9.03 -17.63
C ASP A 146 5.25 9.40 -18.25
N LYS A 147 4.71 8.54 -19.10
CA LYS A 147 3.37 8.71 -19.70
C LYS A 147 2.24 8.22 -18.79
N ARG A 148 2.55 7.80 -17.58
CA ARG A 148 1.61 7.14 -16.67
C ARG A 148 1.78 7.57 -15.23
N LYS A 149 0.66 7.86 -14.57
CA LYS A 149 0.66 8.10 -13.11
C LYS A 149 0.84 6.80 -12.36
N TYR A 150 1.80 6.76 -11.45
CA TYR A 150 1.99 5.65 -10.52
C TYR A 150 2.44 6.17 -9.14
N VAL A 151 2.36 5.33 -8.14
CA VAL A 151 2.78 5.64 -6.77
C VAL A 151 4.07 4.89 -6.47
N LEU A 152 5.09 5.58 -5.98
CA LEU A 152 6.25 4.92 -5.37
C LEU A 152 5.94 4.55 -3.92
N MET A 153 6.24 3.32 -3.53
CA MET A 153 6.08 2.88 -2.16
C MET A 153 7.27 2.07 -1.66
N SER A 154 7.58 2.19 -0.38
CA SER A 154 8.52 1.34 0.31
C SER A 154 7.99 0.88 1.66
N HIS A 155 8.75 0.05 2.35
CA HIS A 155 8.41 -0.47 3.68
C HIS A 155 9.63 -0.43 4.57
N LEU A 156 9.50 0.17 5.75
CA LEU A 156 10.59 0.24 6.71
C LEU A 156 10.75 -1.11 7.43
N ALA A 157 11.98 -1.57 7.54
CA ALA A 157 12.29 -2.84 8.19
C ALA A 157 12.24 -2.74 9.73
N CYS A 158 12.61 -1.57 10.27
CA CYS A 158 12.79 -1.34 11.70
C CYS A 158 11.97 -0.14 12.21
N SER A 159 10.76 0.06 11.69
CA SER A 159 9.90 1.21 12.07
C SER A 159 9.45 1.19 13.51
N ASP A 160 9.46 0.04 14.17
CA ASP A 160 9.20 -0.17 15.59
C ASP A 160 10.32 0.36 16.49
N ASN A 161 11.53 0.54 15.96
CA ASN A 161 12.66 1.20 16.62
C ASN A 161 13.04 2.50 15.88
N PRO A 162 12.51 3.67 16.27
CA PRO A 162 12.77 4.92 15.58
C PRO A 162 14.26 5.35 15.56
N LYS A 163 15.09 4.79 16.45
CA LYS A 163 16.53 5.07 16.53
C LYS A 163 17.38 4.17 15.64
N ASP A 164 16.78 3.19 14.97
CA ASP A 164 17.52 2.30 14.10
C ASP A 164 18.02 3.04 12.85
N GLN A 165 19.33 2.98 12.64
CA GLN A 165 19.99 3.65 11.51
C GLN A 165 19.51 3.15 10.13
N LEU A 166 18.91 1.95 10.07
CA LEU A 166 18.36 1.42 8.83
C LEU A 166 17.18 2.27 8.34
N ASN A 167 16.37 2.84 9.27
CA ASN A 167 15.28 3.73 8.89
C ASN A 167 15.78 4.93 8.10
N GLU A 168 16.82 5.61 8.58
CA GLU A 168 17.43 6.76 7.90
C GLU A 168 18.01 6.37 6.53
N LYS A 169 18.70 5.23 6.46
CA LYS A 169 19.23 4.70 5.19
C LYS A 169 18.13 4.43 4.19
N GLN A 170 17.02 3.83 4.63
CA GLN A 170 15.86 3.55 3.78
C GLN A 170 15.17 4.83 3.29
N PHE A 171 14.99 5.83 4.15
CA PHE A 171 14.47 7.14 3.75
C PHE A 171 15.36 7.79 2.71
N LYS A 172 16.66 7.88 2.98
CA LYS A 172 17.62 8.48 2.05
C LYS A 172 17.64 7.79 0.69
N SER A 173 17.62 6.45 0.66
CA SER A 173 17.57 5.68 -0.59
C SER A 173 16.29 5.96 -1.37
N PHE A 174 15.16 6.08 -0.68
CA PHE A 174 13.87 6.37 -1.31
C PHE A 174 13.83 7.80 -1.86
N ASP A 175 14.27 8.79 -1.09
CA ASP A 175 14.29 10.19 -1.50
C ASP A 175 15.21 10.42 -2.70
N GLN A 176 16.41 9.81 -2.70
CA GLN A 176 17.34 9.87 -3.83
C GLN A 176 16.74 9.31 -5.12
N LEU A 177 15.97 8.21 -5.02
CA LEU A 177 15.27 7.67 -6.18
C LEU A 177 14.17 8.62 -6.65
N ALA A 178 13.33 9.14 -5.74
CA ALA A 178 12.25 10.06 -6.06
C ALA A 178 12.78 11.32 -6.76
N ASP A 179 13.82 11.95 -6.18
CA ASP A 179 14.47 13.12 -6.76
C ASP A 179 15.06 12.82 -8.15
N SER A 180 15.64 11.63 -8.34
CA SER A 180 16.18 11.22 -9.65
C SER A 180 15.08 11.03 -10.70
N LEU A 181 13.91 10.56 -10.30
CA LEU A 181 12.77 10.42 -11.20
C LEU A 181 12.16 11.78 -11.53
N GLU A 182 11.99 12.66 -10.55
CA GLU A 182 11.48 14.02 -10.76
C GLU A 182 12.40 14.83 -11.69
N ALA A 183 13.72 14.81 -11.49
CA ALA A 183 14.69 15.55 -12.29
C ALA A 183 14.76 15.08 -13.76
N ASN A 184 14.41 13.83 -14.05
CA ASN A 184 14.40 13.31 -15.42
C ASN A 184 13.11 13.64 -16.20
N PHE A 185 12.07 14.21 -15.54
CA PHE A 185 10.72 14.37 -16.10
C PHE A 185 10.16 15.80 -16.04
N GLU A 186 10.99 16.82 -15.81
CA GLU A 186 10.58 18.24 -15.84
C GLU A 186 9.95 18.71 -17.18
N SER A 187 9.91 17.85 -18.20
CA SER A 187 9.48 18.22 -19.55
C SER A 187 8.09 17.72 -19.98
N SER A 188 7.36 16.96 -19.16
CA SER A 188 6.01 16.51 -19.52
C SER A 188 4.93 17.30 -18.78
N GLU A 189 3.94 17.83 -19.50
CA GLU A 189 2.77 18.52 -18.94
C GLU A 189 1.91 17.62 -18.03
N ASP A 190 2.14 16.30 -18.04
CA ASP A 190 1.54 15.30 -17.16
C ASP A 190 2.52 14.91 -16.04
N GLN A 191 2.50 15.68 -14.96
CA GLN A 191 3.33 15.38 -13.78
C GLN A 191 3.04 13.99 -13.22
N THR A 192 4.06 13.12 -13.25
CA THR A 192 4.07 11.88 -12.49
C THR A 192 4.03 12.22 -11.00
N LEU A 193 2.90 11.95 -10.35
CA LEU A 193 2.75 12.22 -8.93
C LEU A 193 3.49 11.14 -8.14
N VAL A 194 4.72 11.41 -7.72
CA VAL A 194 5.47 10.55 -6.79
C VAL A 194 4.89 10.73 -5.39
N ILE A 195 4.01 9.83 -4.97
CA ILE A 195 3.49 9.83 -3.61
C ILE A 195 4.40 8.97 -2.74
N LYS A 196 5.06 9.62 -1.77
CA LYS A 196 5.93 8.93 -0.81
C LYS A 196 5.05 8.21 0.22
N ILE A 197 5.01 6.88 0.19
CA ILE A 197 4.26 6.08 1.16
C ILE A 197 5.21 5.17 1.91
N PHE A 198 5.27 5.37 3.21
CA PHE A 198 5.95 4.47 4.13
C PHE A 198 4.89 3.69 4.93
N SER A 199 4.94 2.37 4.83
CA SER A 199 4.14 1.51 5.70
C SER A 199 4.83 1.42 7.05
N LEU A 200 4.26 2.07 8.05
CA LEU A 200 4.61 1.86 9.45
C LEU A 200 3.90 0.59 9.91
N GLY A 201 4.65 -0.38 10.39
CA GLY A 201 4.08 -1.57 11.03
C GLY A 201 3.56 -1.21 12.42
N ILE A 202 2.35 -0.63 12.48
CA ILE A 202 1.68 -0.43 13.75
C ILE A 202 0.82 -1.66 14.00
N HIS A 203 1.26 -2.51 14.91
CA HIS A 203 0.43 -3.58 15.44
C HIS A 203 -0.53 -2.97 16.47
N PHE A 204 -1.81 -3.02 16.17
CA PHE A 204 -2.82 -2.76 17.18
C PHE A 204 -2.85 -3.97 18.14
N LEU A 205 -2.25 -3.83 19.31
CA LEU A 205 -2.48 -4.69 20.47
C LEU A 205 -3.61 -4.11 21.29
#